data_668ad010a2d512f177a07c33f9d9a1b3
#
_entry.id   668ad010a2d512f177a07c33f9d9a1b3
#
_cell.length_a   1.000
_cell.length_b   1.000
_cell.length_c   1.000
_cell.angle_alpha   90.00
_cell.angle_beta   90.00
_cell.angle_gamma   90.00
#
_symmetry.space_group_name_H-M   'P 1'
#
loop_
_entity.id
_entity.type
_entity.pdbx_description
1 polymer ?
#
loop_
_entity_poly.entity_id
_entity_poly.type
_entity_poly.pdbx_seq_one_letter_code
_entity_poly.pdbx_strand_id
1 'polypeptide(L)'
;MLEEVRRGQKFQLMEFTSNRVSFVFLFWFVFVSPLVRCQLYYNFYDTTCPNLTGIVRYNVWSAMAKDLRIAASLLRLHFHDCFVIGCEASVLLDDTDTLKGEKNALPNKNSLRGFEVIDTIKAALEKACPSTVSCADILTLAAREAVYLSKGPFWSVPLGRRDGTTASESEANNLPSPFEPLENITAKFISKGLEKKDVAVLSGAHTFGFAQCFTFKPRLFNFGGSGKSDPTIDASLLQNLVKLCPNQDDSDTNLAPLDRVTTNTFDNMYYTNIMNNSALLQSDQALLGDSTTASLVNYYRKWTVMFFRDFAVSMEKMGRIGVLTGSQGQIRTNCRAVN
;
A
#
# COMPACT_ATOMS: atom_id res chain seq x y z
N MET A 1 -86.82 37.79 17.77
CA MET A 1 -87.49 36.92 18.77
C MET A 1 -86.35 36.33 19.57
N LEU A 2 -86.24 36.93 20.77
CA LEU A 2 -85.86 36.33 22.05
C LEU A 2 -84.41 35.88 22.15
N GLU A 3 -83.58 36.66 22.80
CA GLU A 3 -83.35 36.71 24.27
C GLU A 3 -82.31 35.65 24.67
N GLU A 4 -81.17 36.26 25.10
CA GLU A 4 -80.61 36.19 26.44
C GLU A 4 -80.19 34.80 26.97
N VAL A 5 -78.93 34.69 27.36
CA VAL A 5 -78.51 34.72 28.73
C VAL A 5 -76.97 34.75 28.85
N ARG A 6 -76.51 35.80 29.64
CA ARG A 6 -75.18 35.94 30.20
C ARG A 6 -74.86 34.88 31.24
N ARG A 7 -73.57 34.52 31.28
CA ARG A 7 -72.71 34.30 32.47
C ARG A 7 -71.37 33.74 32.01
N GLY A 8 -70.26 34.37 32.11
CA GLY A 8 -69.56 34.83 33.25
C GLY A 8 -68.67 33.73 33.80
N GLN A 9 -67.44 33.56 33.22
CA GLN A 9 -66.42 32.88 33.98
C GLN A 9 -65.07 33.60 33.81
N LYS A 10 -64.39 33.74 34.92
CA LYS A 10 -63.22 34.52 35.22
C LYS A 10 -62.00 34.05 34.51
N PHE A 11 -61.22 35.01 33.99
CA PHE A 11 -59.81 34.84 33.66
C PHE A 11 -59.05 34.45 34.93
N GLN A 12 -58.35 33.28 34.85
CA GLN A 12 -57.29 32.95 35.75
C GLN A 12 -55.99 32.94 34.90
N LEU A 13 -55.17 33.98 35.07
CA LEU A 13 -53.79 34.01 34.64
C LEU A 13 -53.06 32.90 35.40
N MET A 14 -52.55 31.92 34.63
CA MET A 14 -51.49 31.04 35.11
C MET A 14 -50.17 31.60 34.61
N GLU A 15 -49.35 32.06 35.52
CA GLU A 15 -47.94 32.30 35.36
C GLU A 15 -47.27 31.01 34.95
N PHE A 16 -46.81 30.91 33.68
CA PHE A 16 -45.87 29.88 33.26
C PHE A 16 -44.45 30.41 33.46
N THR A 17 -43.91 29.98 34.55
CA THR A 17 -42.53 30.21 34.99
C THR A 17 -41.50 29.78 33.92
N SER A 18 -40.57 30.69 33.73
CA SER A 18 -39.35 30.69 32.94
C SER A 18 -38.33 29.59 33.28
N ASN A 19 -38.66 28.29 33.16
CA ASN A 19 -37.69 27.23 33.48
C ASN A 19 -37.55 26.14 32.41
N ARG A 20 -38.11 26.29 31.19
CA ARG A 20 -37.97 25.29 30.13
C ARG A 20 -37.08 25.71 28.93
N VAL A 21 -36.65 26.97 28.89
CA VAL A 21 -35.81 27.47 27.79
C VAL A 21 -34.33 27.19 28.04
N SER A 22 -33.90 27.05 29.29
CA SER A 22 -32.48 26.77 29.61
C SER A 22 -32.04 25.34 29.33
N PHE A 23 -32.94 24.36 29.33
CA PHE A 23 -32.58 22.94 29.07
C PHE A 23 -32.42 22.58 27.60
N VAL A 24 -33.05 23.31 26.69
CA VAL A 24 -32.92 23.04 25.23
C VAL A 24 -31.60 23.55 24.67
N PHE A 25 -31.03 24.64 25.24
CA PHE A 25 -29.72 25.14 24.83
C PHE A 25 -28.54 24.29 25.33
N LEU A 26 -28.65 23.60 26.47
CA LEU A 26 -27.59 22.70 26.94
C LEU A 26 -27.52 21.38 26.17
N PHE A 27 -28.63 20.92 25.59
CA PHE A 27 -28.65 19.67 24.80
C PHE A 27 -28.10 19.83 23.38
N TRP A 28 -28.02 21.06 22.86
CA TRP A 28 -27.46 21.33 21.53
C TRP A 28 -25.93 21.49 21.51
N PHE A 29 -25.32 21.77 22.67
CA PHE A 29 -23.86 21.89 22.76
C PHE A 29 -23.11 20.56 22.93
N VAL A 30 -23.78 19.47 23.21
CA VAL A 30 -23.17 18.16 23.45
C VAL A 30 -23.01 17.33 22.17
N PHE A 31 -23.61 17.70 21.04
CA PHE A 31 -23.57 16.93 19.80
C PHE A 31 -22.80 17.56 18.65
N VAL A 32 -22.12 18.67 18.86
CA VAL A 32 -21.10 19.14 17.91
C VAL A 32 -19.72 18.80 18.49
N SER A 33 -19.48 17.50 18.73
CA SER A 33 -18.10 17.01 18.65
C SER A 33 -17.69 17.26 17.20
N PRO A 34 -16.69 18.12 16.89
CA PRO A 34 -16.13 18.12 15.56
C PRO A 34 -15.69 16.67 15.34
N LEU A 35 -16.29 16.00 14.36
CA LEU A 35 -15.67 14.87 13.73
C LEU A 35 -14.35 15.41 13.18
N VAL A 36 -13.31 15.39 14.02
CA VAL A 36 -11.93 15.57 13.57
C VAL A 36 -11.72 14.39 12.63
N ARG A 37 -12.10 14.57 11.36
CA ARG A 37 -11.68 13.67 10.32
C ARG A 37 -10.17 13.78 10.33
N CYS A 38 -9.54 12.84 10.99
CA CYS A 38 -8.11 12.64 10.92
C CYS A 38 -7.76 12.43 9.44
N GLN A 39 -7.34 13.49 8.78
CA GLN A 39 -7.11 13.51 7.34
C GLN A 39 -5.63 13.70 7.07
N LEU A 40 -5.11 12.98 6.09
CA LEU A 40 -3.76 13.21 5.59
C LEU A 40 -3.72 14.50 4.76
N TYR A 41 -2.62 15.25 4.88
CA TYR A 41 -2.41 16.51 4.17
C TYR A 41 -1.10 16.50 3.38
N TYR A 42 -1.07 17.18 2.23
CA TYR A 42 0.14 17.26 1.40
C TYR A 42 1.23 18.14 2.02
N ASN A 43 0.85 19.08 2.85
CA ASN A 43 1.73 20.06 3.52
C ASN A 43 1.92 19.79 5.02
N PHE A 44 1.68 18.57 5.47
CA PHE A 44 1.65 18.21 6.90
C PHE A 44 2.94 18.57 7.66
N TYR A 45 4.10 18.41 7.01
CA TYR A 45 5.40 18.66 7.61
C TYR A 45 6.09 19.95 7.14
N ASP A 46 5.43 20.82 6.36
CA ASP A 46 6.08 21.99 5.75
C ASP A 46 6.74 22.91 6.77
N THR A 47 6.15 23.06 7.96
CA THR A 47 6.69 23.88 9.05
C THR A 47 7.54 23.09 10.05
N THR A 48 7.23 21.81 10.28
CA THR A 48 7.85 21.00 11.35
C THR A 48 9.07 20.22 10.86
N CYS A 49 9.14 19.89 9.56
CA CYS A 49 10.26 19.21 8.94
C CYS A 49 10.40 19.60 7.44
N PRO A 50 10.73 20.84 7.11
CA PRO A 50 10.64 21.38 5.75
C PRO A 50 11.52 20.67 4.71
N ASN A 51 12.61 20.03 5.14
CA ASN A 51 13.50 19.28 4.24
C ASN A 51 13.22 17.78 4.18
N LEU A 52 12.06 17.33 4.67
CA LEU A 52 11.68 15.92 4.72
C LEU A 52 11.90 15.19 3.39
N THR A 53 11.30 15.69 2.32
CA THR A 53 11.40 15.05 0.99
C THR A 53 12.84 15.02 0.47
N GLY A 54 13.62 16.07 0.71
CA GLY A 54 15.02 16.13 0.31
C GLY A 54 15.88 15.07 1.02
N ILE A 55 15.66 14.89 2.32
CA ILE A 55 16.37 13.88 3.13
C ILE A 55 16.00 12.47 2.66
N VAL A 56 14.70 12.18 2.47
CA VAL A 56 14.25 10.87 1.98
C VAL A 56 14.84 10.58 0.61
N ARG A 57 14.70 11.49 -0.36
CA ARG A 57 15.21 11.34 -1.73
C ARG A 57 16.71 11.06 -1.76
N TYR A 58 17.50 11.83 -1.01
CA TYR A 58 18.95 11.65 -0.96
C TYR A 58 19.35 10.26 -0.45
N ASN A 59 18.71 9.77 0.61
CA ASN A 59 19.03 8.47 1.18
C ASN A 59 18.57 7.31 0.26
N VAL A 60 17.42 7.41 -0.38
CA VAL A 60 16.95 6.43 -1.39
C VAL A 60 17.90 6.42 -2.59
N TRP A 61 18.27 7.58 -3.13
CA TRP A 61 19.26 7.68 -4.22
C TRP A 61 20.59 7.06 -3.83
N SER A 62 21.12 7.36 -2.64
CA SER A 62 22.38 6.81 -2.13
C SER A 62 22.33 5.28 -1.97
N ALA A 63 21.20 4.73 -1.56
CA ALA A 63 20.99 3.28 -1.48
C ALA A 63 20.93 2.66 -2.87
N MET A 64 20.21 3.27 -3.82
CA MET A 64 20.12 2.82 -5.22
C MET A 64 21.47 2.86 -5.93
N ALA A 65 22.33 3.81 -5.61
CA ALA A 65 23.71 3.88 -6.16
C ALA A 65 24.55 2.65 -5.78
N LYS A 66 24.24 1.99 -4.66
CA LYS A 66 24.93 0.77 -4.19
C LYS A 66 24.25 -0.51 -4.70
N ASP A 67 22.94 -0.52 -4.78
CA ASP A 67 22.15 -1.65 -5.26
C ASP A 67 20.85 -1.14 -5.93
N LEU A 68 20.79 -1.21 -7.26
CA LEU A 68 19.59 -0.78 -8.02
C LEU A 68 18.32 -1.54 -7.66
N ARG A 69 18.45 -2.77 -7.16
CA ARG A 69 17.31 -3.60 -6.74
C ARG A 69 16.55 -3.02 -5.56
N ILE A 70 17.18 -2.11 -4.80
CA ILE A 70 16.56 -1.53 -3.60
C ILE A 70 15.31 -0.72 -3.93
N ALA A 71 15.24 -0.13 -5.12
CA ALA A 71 14.07 0.64 -5.54
C ALA A 71 12.79 -0.20 -5.55
N ALA A 72 12.80 -1.34 -6.23
CA ALA A 72 11.66 -2.26 -6.24
C ALA A 72 11.39 -2.84 -4.84
N SER A 73 12.44 -3.05 -4.04
CA SER A 73 12.30 -3.54 -2.66
C SER A 73 11.56 -2.55 -1.76
N LEU A 74 11.84 -1.25 -1.85
CA LEU A 74 11.15 -0.21 -1.08
C LEU A 74 9.68 -0.06 -1.50
N LEU A 75 9.38 -0.15 -2.79
CA LEU A 75 8.00 -0.14 -3.28
C LEU A 75 7.23 -1.35 -2.75
N ARG A 76 7.82 -2.55 -2.81
CA ARG A 76 7.22 -3.76 -2.28
C ARG A 76 7.04 -3.72 -0.77
N LEU A 77 8.02 -3.16 -0.02
CA LEU A 77 7.93 -3.03 1.43
C LEU A 77 6.72 -2.17 1.84
N HIS A 78 6.46 -1.08 1.11
CA HIS A 78 5.28 -0.25 1.32
C HIS A 78 3.97 -0.99 0.99
N PHE A 79 3.92 -1.79 -0.08
CA PHE A 79 2.77 -2.62 -0.40
C PHE A 79 2.49 -3.63 0.72
N HIS A 80 3.52 -4.33 1.22
CA HIS A 80 3.39 -5.30 2.30
C HIS A 80 2.91 -4.67 3.61
N ASP A 81 3.32 -3.44 3.92
CA ASP A 81 2.80 -2.69 5.04
C ASP A 81 1.29 -2.43 4.89
N CYS A 82 0.92 -1.77 3.79
CA CYS A 82 -0.45 -1.29 3.57
C CYS A 82 -1.48 -2.41 3.47
N PHE A 83 -1.13 -3.56 2.92
CA PHE A 83 -2.06 -4.66 2.69
C PHE A 83 -2.26 -5.59 3.89
N VAL A 84 -1.49 -5.44 4.96
CA VAL A 84 -1.65 -6.23 6.18
C VAL A 84 -2.66 -5.54 7.11
N ILE A 85 -2.25 -4.75 8.07
CA ILE A 85 -3.15 -4.01 8.96
C ILE A 85 -3.58 -2.71 8.30
N GLY A 86 -2.63 -2.01 7.68
CA GLY A 86 -2.79 -0.72 7.04
C GLY A 86 -1.43 -0.04 6.87
N CYS A 87 -1.41 1.14 6.23
CA CYS A 87 -0.18 1.92 6.05
C CYS A 87 0.25 2.58 7.37
N GLU A 88 0.74 1.78 8.33
CA GLU A 88 1.09 2.23 9.68
C GLU A 88 2.43 1.68 10.17
N ALA A 89 3.23 1.17 9.22
CA ALA A 89 4.61 0.71 9.43
C ALA A 89 4.77 -0.50 10.36
N SER A 90 3.75 -1.36 10.53
CA SER A 90 3.87 -2.61 11.30
C SER A 90 4.89 -3.57 10.74
N VAL A 91 5.03 -3.63 9.41
CA VAL A 91 6.01 -4.48 8.72
C VAL A 91 7.46 -4.23 9.16
N LEU A 92 7.74 -3.05 9.69
CA LEU A 92 9.08 -2.66 10.14
C LEU A 92 9.43 -3.19 11.53
N LEU A 93 8.44 -3.58 12.35
CA LEU A 93 8.64 -4.03 13.71
C LEU A 93 9.43 -5.35 13.75
N ASP A 94 10.37 -5.43 14.69
CA ASP A 94 11.10 -6.66 14.99
C ASP A 94 10.33 -7.50 16.03
N ASP A 95 10.56 -8.80 16.02
CA ASP A 95 10.02 -9.71 17.03
C ASP A 95 10.57 -9.36 18.42
N THR A 96 9.70 -9.48 19.42
CA THR A 96 10.07 -9.43 20.84
C THR A 96 9.41 -10.60 21.57
N ASP A 97 9.64 -10.72 22.87
CA ASP A 97 8.99 -11.76 23.67
C ASP A 97 7.46 -11.63 23.67
N THR A 98 6.94 -10.42 23.48
CA THR A 98 5.51 -10.12 23.56
C THR A 98 4.88 -9.72 22.21
N LEU A 99 5.66 -9.43 21.18
CA LEU A 99 5.20 -9.05 19.86
C LEU A 99 5.75 -9.98 18.79
N LYS A 100 4.88 -10.58 18.00
CA LYS A 100 5.24 -11.28 16.77
C LYS A 100 5.06 -10.36 15.58
N GLY A 101 6.18 -10.01 14.96
CA GLY A 101 6.24 -9.16 13.76
C GLY A 101 5.81 -9.90 12.50
N GLU A 102 5.81 -9.19 11.40
CA GLU A 102 5.37 -9.69 10.08
C GLU A 102 6.53 -10.27 9.25
N LYS A 103 7.78 -10.04 9.67
CA LYS A 103 8.98 -10.38 8.88
C LYS A 103 9.15 -11.87 8.64
N ASN A 104 8.63 -12.73 9.55
CA ASN A 104 8.68 -14.18 9.46
C ASN A 104 7.48 -14.81 8.74
N ALA A 105 6.45 -14.04 8.38
CA ALA A 105 5.35 -14.49 7.53
C ALA A 105 5.87 -15.03 6.19
N LEU A 106 5.23 -16.07 5.66
CA LEU A 106 5.68 -16.76 4.44
C LEU A 106 5.96 -15.82 3.25
N PRO A 107 5.12 -14.80 2.94
CA PRO A 107 5.39 -13.88 1.84
C PRO A 107 6.59 -12.95 2.09
N ASN A 108 7.02 -12.78 3.34
CA ASN A 108 8.01 -11.81 3.78
C ASN A 108 9.38 -12.43 4.04
N LYS A 109 9.38 -13.61 4.62
CA LYS A 109 10.57 -14.29 5.11
C LYS A 109 11.61 -14.45 4.01
N ASN A 110 12.84 -14.01 4.29
CA ASN A 110 13.98 -14.07 3.37
C ASN A 110 13.78 -13.37 2.01
N SER A 111 12.75 -12.52 1.89
CA SER A 111 12.42 -11.85 0.62
C SER A 111 12.23 -10.35 0.74
N LEU A 112 11.75 -9.83 1.88
CA LEU A 112 11.66 -8.39 2.10
C LEU A 112 13.05 -7.79 2.35
N ARG A 113 13.26 -6.60 1.78
CA ARG A 113 14.51 -5.84 1.83
C ARG A 113 14.23 -4.36 1.97
N GLY A 114 15.25 -3.58 2.38
CA GLY A 114 15.15 -2.12 2.47
C GLY A 114 14.91 -1.60 3.87
N PHE A 115 14.83 -2.46 4.85
CA PHE A 115 14.66 -2.08 6.25
C PHE A 115 15.77 -1.14 6.72
N GLU A 116 17.03 -1.44 6.39
CA GLU A 116 18.22 -0.66 6.71
C GLU A 116 18.23 0.72 6.04
N VAL A 117 17.55 0.84 4.88
CA VAL A 117 17.38 2.13 4.20
C VAL A 117 16.40 3.00 4.97
N ILE A 118 15.28 2.40 5.42
CA ILE A 118 14.30 3.10 6.27
C ILE A 118 14.96 3.53 7.59
N ASP A 119 15.76 2.68 8.23
CA ASP A 119 16.51 3.03 9.46
C ASP A 119 17.45 4.22 9.22
N THR A 120 18.16 4.22 8.10
CA THR A 120 19.07 5.32 7.72
C THR A 120 18.32 6.63 7.51
N ILE A 121 17.16 6.58 6.82
CA ILE A 121 16.29 7.75 6.61
C ILE A 121 15.79 8.25 7.96
N LYS A 122 15.29 7.35 8.82
CA LYS A 122 14.77 7.69 10.14
C LYS A 122 15.84 8.37 10.99
N ALA A 123 17.05 7.81 11.05
CA ALA A 123 18.15 8.40 11.79
C ALA A 123 18.55 9.80 11.29
N ALA A 124 18.49 10.03 9.97
CA ALA A 124 18.75 11.35 9.39
C ALA A 124 17.64 12.35 9.74
N LEU A 125 16.39 11.91 9.76
CA LEU A 125 15.24 12.75 10.12
C LEU A 125 15.20 13.06 11.62
N GLU A 126 15.55 12.11 12.49
CA GLU A 126 15.65 12.37 13.94
C GLU A 126 16.73 13.41 14.27
N LYS A 127 17.78 13.53 13.45
CA LYS A 127 18.76 14.62 13.60
C LYS A 127 18.24 15.98 13.12
N ALA A 128 17.39 16.00 12.09
CA ALA A 128 16.90 17.23 11.48
C ALA A 128 15.63 17.76 12.16
N CYS A 129 14.71 16.88 12.52
CA CYS A 129 13.39 17.17 13.12
C CYS A 129 13.00 16.03 14.09
N PRO A 130 13.56 16.03 15.33
CA PRO A 130 13.39 14.94 16.29
C PRO A 130 11.92 14.63 16.60
N SER A 131 11.58 13.34 16.72
CA SER A 131 10.26 12.82 17.09
C SER A 131 9.08 13.41 16.28
N THR A 132 9.35 13.81 15.03
CA THR A 132 8.37 14.52 14.19
C THR A 132 7.76 13.63 13.11
N VAL A 133 8.60 12.89 12.37
CA VAL A 133 8.18 12.14 11.18
C VAL A 133 7.93 10.68 11.51
N SER A 134 6.74 10.17 11.18
CA SER A 134 6.41 8.75 11.39
C SER A 134 7.18 7.82 10.43
N CYS A 135 7.40 6.58 10.85
CA CYS A 135 7.96 5.53 10.00
C CYS A 135 7.05 5.19 8.82
N ALA A 136 5.72 5.29 9.00
CA ALA A 136 4.72 5.09 7.96
C ALA A 136 4.83 6.13 6.84
N ASP A 137 5.04 7.40 7.18
CA ASP A 137 5.24 8.46 6.18
C ASP A 137 6.62 8.34 5.51
N ILE A 138 7.65 7.93 6.24
CA ILE A 138 8.97 7.63 5.66
C ILE A 138 8.86 6.52 4.62
N LEU A 139 8.18 5.43 4.95
CA LEU A 139 8.02 4.27 4.06
C LEU A 139 7.27 4.65 2.78
N THR A 140 6.17 5.39 2.91
CA THR A 140 5.38 5.87 1.76
C THR A 140 6.20 6.80 0.86
N LEU A 141 6.96 7.74 1.44
CA LEU A 141 7.82 8.64 0.68
C LEU A 141 8.98 7.89 0.03
N ALA A 142 9.60 6.94 0.72
CA ALA A 142 10.68 6.13 0.18
C ALA A 142 10.22 5.32 -1.04
N ALA A 143 9.03 4.74 -1.01
CA ALA A 143 8.42 4.05 -2.15
C ALA A 143 8.20 5.00 -3.35
N ARG A 144 7.67 6.22 -3.11
CA ARG A 144 7.51 7.23 -4.15
C ARG A 144 8.84 7.66 -4.77
N GLU A 145 9.86 7.93 -3.94
CA GLU A 145 11.17 8.33 -4.44
C GLU A 145 11.86 7.20 -5.22
N ALA A 146 11.69 5.95 -4.78
CA ALA A 146 12.22 4.79 -5.48
C ALA A 146 11.65 4.66 -6.90
N VAL A 147 10.34 4.83 -7.06
CA VAL A 147 9.67 4.83 -8.37
C VAL A 147 10.17 6.00 -9.25
N TYR A 148 10.18 7.21 -8.70
CA TYR A 148 10.60 8.41 -9.42
C TYR A 148 12.06 8.33 -9.90
N LEU A 149 12.98 7.90 -9.02
CA LEU A 149 14.40 7.76 -9.35
C LEU A 149 14.66 6.60 -10.35
N SER A 150 13.70 5.67 -10.48
CA SER A 150 13.71 4.60 -11.49
C SER A 150 13.04 5.02 -12.82
N LYS A 151 12.81 6.33 -13.05
CA LYS A 151 12.15 6.94 -14.22
C LYS A 151 10.64 6.77 -14.27
N GLY A 152 10.01 6.31 -13.19
CA GLY A 152 8.56 6.25 -13.05
C GLY A 152 7.93 7.61 -12.76
N PRO A 153 6.60 7.61 -12.52
CA PRO A 153 5.87 8.84 -12.23
C PRO A 153 6.27 9.45 -10.88
N PHE A 154 6.19 10.77 -10.81
CA PHE A 154 6.16 11.50 -9.55
C PHE A 154 4.70 11.79 -9.17
N TRP A 155 4.38 11.67 -7.88
CA TRP A 155 3.08 12.09 -7.33
C TRP A 155 3.23 12.73 -5.97
N SER A 156 2.27 13.58 -5.62
CA SER A 156 2.19 14.15 -4.28
C SER A 156 1.68 13.10 -3.31
N VAL A 157 2.36 12.96 -2.17
CA VAL A 157 1.98 12.02 -1.11
C VAL A 157 1.30 12.78 0.02
N PRO A 158 0.04 12.48 0.35
CA PRO A 158 -0.57 13.02 1.54
C PRO A 158 0.06 12.36 2.78
N LEU A 159 0.43 13.18 3.77
CA LEU A 159 1.22 12.84 4.94
C LEU A 159 0.43 13.07 6.24
N GLY A 160 0.96 12.62 7.36
CA GLY A 160 0.32 12.72 8.68
C GLY A 160 -0.09 11.35 9.22
N ARG A 161 0.41 10.24 8.63
CA ARG A 161 0.26 8.90 9.21
C ARG A 161 0.99 8.80 10.52
N ARG A 162 0.49 7.96 11.39
CA ARG A 162 1.16 7.56 12.61
C ARG A 162 1.49 6.08 12.57
N ASP A 163 2.44 5.69 13.40
CA ASP A 163 2.96 4.34 13.46
C ASP A 163 2.10 3.47 14.38
N GLY A 164 1.83 2.24 13.95
CA GLY A 164 1.15 1.23 14.75
C GLY A 164 1.98 0.74 15.93
N THR A 165 1.31 0.10 16.86
CA THR A 165 1.91 -0.51 18.06
C THR A 165 1.77 -2.03 18.07
N THR A 166 1.18 -2.59 17.02
CA THR A 166 0.93 -4.02 16.84
C THR A 166 1.43 -4.47 15.47
N ALA A 167 1.55 -5.77 15.27
CA ALA A 167 1.86 -6.41 13.99
C ALA A 167 1.06 -7.71 13.88
N SER A 168 0.90 -8.26 12.67
CA SER A 168 0.14 -9.48 12.47
C SER A 168 0.78 -10.39 11.43
N GLU A 169 1.51 -11.40 11.90
CA GLU A 169 2.04 -12.46 11.03
C GLU A 169 0.91 -13.21 10.28
N SER A 170 -0.23 -13.44 10.93
CA SER A 170 -1.37 -14.13 10.32
C SER A 170 -1.99 -13.33 9.17
N GLU A 171 -2.17 -12.02 9.33
CA GLU A 171 -2.64 -11.16 8.24
C GLU A 171 -1.60 -11.04 7.13
N ALA A 172 -0.31 -10.98 7.46
CA ALA A 172 0.75 -10.97 6.47
C ALA A 172 0.78 -12.23 5.61
N ASN A 173 0.36 -13.39 6.14
CA ASN A 173 0.20 -14.62 5.37
C ASN A 173 -0.99 -14.57 4.38
N ASN A 174 -1.91 -13.61 4.53
CA ASN A 174 -3.05 -13.38 3.63
C ASN A 174 -2.75 -12.40 2.49
N LEU A 175 -1.51 -11.92 2.35
CA LEU A 175 -1.13 -11.07 1.22
C LEU A 175 -1.47 -11.75 -0.13
N PRO A 176 -1.76 -10.97 -1.20
CA PRO A 176 -1.94 -11.53 -2.54
C PRO A 176 -0.74 -12.38 -2.96
N SER A 177 -1.01 -13.62 -3.33
CA SER A 177 0.03 -14.60 -3.67
C SER A 177 0.28 -14.66 -5.19
N PRO A 178 1.52 -14.90 -5.65
CA PRO A 178 1.81 -15.11 -7.07
C PRO A 178 1.18 -16.37 -7.65
N PHE A 179 0.65 -17.25 -6.80
CA PHE A 179 0.02 -18.52 -7.20
C PHE A 179 -1.51 -18.46 -7.23
N GLU A 180 -2.10 -17.36 -6.75
CA GLU A 180 -3.56 -17.24 -6.66
C GLU A 180 -4.22 -16.93 -7.99
N PRO A 181 -5.46 -17.41 -8.20
CA PRO A 181 -6.30 -16.96 -9.30
C PRO A 181 -6.58 -15.45 -9.21
N LEU A 182 -6.77 -14.81 -10.36
CA LEU A 182 -7.05 -13.36 -10.45
C LEU A 182 -8.28 -12.95 -9.62
N GLU A 183 -9.28 -13.82 -9.51
CA GLU A 183 -10.47 -13.57 -8.71
C GLU A 183 -10.14 -13.36 -7.23
N ASN A 184 -9.29 -14.22 -6.65
CA ASN A 184 -8.88 -14.12 -5.26
C ASN A 184 -8.03 -12.86 -5.02
N ILE A 185 -7.10 -12.55 -5.92
CA ILE A 185 -6.31 -11.32 -5.86
C ILE A 185 -7.25 -10.10 -5.91
N THR A 186 -8.20 -10.10 -6.83
CA THR A 186 -9.19 -9.02 -6.97
C THR A 186 -10.02 -8.85 -5.70
N ALA A 187 -10.48 -9.95 -5.08
CA ALA A 187 -11.23 -9.91 -3.83
C ALA A 187 -10.42 -9.28 -2.69
N LYS A 188 -9.12 -9.61 -2.59
CA LYS A 188 -8.21 -9.01 -1.60
C LYS A 188 -8.03 -7.50 -1.81
N PHE A 189 -7.89 -7.05 -3.05
CA PHE A 189 -7.82 -5.61 -3.36
C PHE A 189 -9.13 -4.89 -2.98
N ILE A 190 -10.28 -5.46 -3.35
CA ILE A 190 -11.60 -4.89 -3.02
C ILE A 190 -11.79 -4.82 -1.49
N SER A 191 -11.37 -5.84 -0.73
CA SER A 191 -11.46 -5.82 0.74
C SER A 191 -10.65 -4.69 1.40
N LYS A 192 -9.63 -4.19 0.69
CA LYS A 192 -8.82 -3.03 1.11
C LYS A 192 -9.33 -1.70 0.55
N GLY A 193 -10.52 -1.67 -0.08
CA GLY A 193 -11.13 -0.44 -0.63
C GLY A 193 -10.58 -0.02 -2.00
N LEU A 194 -9.85 -0.91 -2.67
CA LEU A 194 -9.36 -0.71 -4.03
C LEU A 194 -10.34 -1.30 -5.05
N GLU A 195 -10.14 -0.97 -6.32
CA GLU A 195 -11.00 -1.43 -7.42
C GLU A 195 -10.27 -2.46 -8.31
N LYS A 196 -11.02 -3.20 -9.13
CA LYS A 196 -10.44 -4.11 -10.13
C LYS A 196 -9.42 -3.41 -11.05
N LYS A 197 -9.63 -2.14 -11.38
CA LYS A 197 -8.65 -1.33 -12.11
C LYS A 197 -7.32 -1.25 -11.35
N ASP A 198 -7.36 -1.04 -10.03
CA ASP A 198 -6.15 -0.91 -9.21
C ASP A 198 -5.35 -2.22 -9.19
N VAL A 199 -5.98 -3.40 -9.36
CA VAL A 199 -5.26 -4.67 -9.54
C VAL A 199 -4.35 -4.60 -10.76
N ALA A 200 -4.89 -4.27 -11.94
CA ALA A 200 -4.10 -4.20 -13.16
C ALA A 200 -3.03 -3.09 -13.11
N VAL A 201 -3.34 -1.96 -12.48
CA VAL A 201 -2.43 -0.80 -12.37
C VAL A 201 -1.30 -1.08 -11.40
N LEU A 202 -1.59 -1.55 -10.18
CA LEU A 202 -0.57 -1.78 -9.15
C LEU A 202 0.29 -3.00 -9.45
N SER A 203 -0.24 -4.03 -10.14
CA SER A 203 0.59 -5.12 -10.68
C SER A 203 1.65 -4.61 -11.66
N GLY A 204 1.43 -3.45 -12.30
CA GLY A 204 2.43 -2.77 -13.12
C GLY A 204 3.71 -2.40 -12.38
N ALA A 205 3.73 -2.43 -11.04
CA ALA A 205 4.94 -2.35 -10.24
C ALA A 205 5.96 -3.45 -10.57
N HIS A 206 5.52 -4.57 -11.13
CA HIS A 206 6.39 -5.66 -11.60
C HIS A 206 7.14 -5.32 -12.90
N THR A 207 7.07 -4.07 -13.37
CA THR A 207 7.91 -3.59 -14.47
C THR A 207 9.39 -3.50 -14.09
N PHE A 208 9.73 -3.57 -12.79
CA PHE A 208 11.11 -3.59 -12.33
C PHE A 208 11.29 -4.49 -11.10
N GLY A 209 12.54 -4.90 -10.84
CA GLY A 209 12.86 -5.78 -9.72
C GLY A 209 12.97 -7.26 -10.09
N PHE A 210 13.01 -8.11 -9.07
CA PHE A 210 13.31 -9.54 -9.21
C PHE A 210 12.39 -10.38 -8.35
N ALA A 211 12.13 -11.61 -8.82
CA ALA A 211 11.44 -12.63 -8.05
C ALA A 211 12.33 -13.86 -7.84
N GLN A 212 12.18 -14.53 -6.70
CA GLN A 212 12.85 -15.79 -6.42
C GLN A 212 12.21 -16.92 -7.21
N CYS A 213 13.01 -17.88 -7.66
CA CYS A 213 12.56 -19.00 -8.50
C CYS A 213 11.37 -19.74 -7.91
N PHE A 214 11.31 -19.93 -6.59
CA PHE A 214 10.20 -20.65 -5.95
C PHE A 214 8.84 -20.01 -6.29
N THR A 215 8.77 -18.70 -6.53
CA THR A 215 7.50 -17.97 -6.79
C THR A 215 6.87 -18.28 -8.15
N PHE A 216 7.63 -18.85 -9.07
CA PHE A 216 7.15 -19.21 -10.41
C PHE A 216 7.58 -20.61 -10.87
N LYS A 217 8.35 -21.36 -10.07
CA LYS A 217 8.79 -22.71 -10.39
C LYS A 217 7.63 -23.65 -10.78
N PRO A 218 6.41 -23.60 -10.16
CA PRO A 218 5.27 -24.39 -10.62
C PRO A 218 4.89 -24.13 -12.10
N ARG A 219 5.07 -22.91 -12.63
CA ARG A 219 4.83 -22.62 -14.05
C ARG A 219 5.82 -23.32 -14.98
N LEU A 220 7.01 -23.64 -14.47
CA LEU A 220 8.06 -24.28 -15.28
C LEU A 220 7.92 -25.80 -15.32
N PHE A 221 7.43 -26.43 -14.25
CA PHE A 221 7.53 -27.88 -14.07
C PHE A 221 6.24 -28.59 -13.66
N ASN A 222 5.28 -27.88 -13.05
CA ASN A 222 4.07 -28.50 -12.50
C ASN A 222 2.87 -27.55 -12.51
N PHE A 223 2.59 -26.94 -13.65
CA PHE A 223 1.49 -26.01 -13.76
C PHE A 223 0.13 -26.69 -13.54
N GLY A 224 -0.64 -26.16 -12.56
CA GLY A 224 -1.93 -26.73 -12.19
C GLY A 224 -1.86 -28.19 -11.71
N GLY A 225 -0.72 -28.68 -11.23
CA GLY A 225 -0.55 -30.07 -10.81
C GLY A 225 -0.35 -31.06 -11.95
N SER A 226 -0.14 -30.59 -13.18
CA SER A 226 -0.07 -31.42 -14.41
C SER A 226 1.26 -32.16 -14.62
N GLY A 227 2.30 -31.86 -13.82
CA GLY A 227 3.67 -32.33 -14.07
C GLY A 227 4.32 -31.76 -15.33
N LYS A 228 3.71 -30.73 -15.93
CA LYS A 228 4.18 -30.05 -17.15
C LYS A 228 4.32 -28.55 -16.93
N SER A 229 5.01 -27.87 -17.84
CA SER A 229 5.08 -26.41 -17.87
C SER A 229 3.74 -25.78 -18.24
N ASP A 230 3.56 -24.51 -17.86
CA ASP A 230 2.44 -23.68 -18.28
C ASP A 230 2.41 -23.59 -19.82
N PRO A 231 1.33 -24.06 -20.48
CA PRO A 231 1.26 -24.08 -21.95
C PRO A 231 1.17 -22.67 -22.56
N THR A 232 0.90 -21.64 -21.75
CA THR A 232 0.78 -20.26 -22.22
C THR A 232 2.10 -19.50 -22.16
N ILE A 233 3.15 -20.05 -21.52
CA ILE A 233 4.43 -19.35 -21.39
C ILE A 233 5.18 -19.34 -22.73
N ASP A 234 5.78 -18.20 -23.06
CA ASP A 234 6.65 -18.08 -24.23
C ASP A 234 7.78 -19.13 -24.19
N ALA A 235 7.99 -19.85 -25.30
CA ALA A 235 8.94 -20.96 -25.35
C ALA A 235 10.38 -20.53 -25.08
N SER A 236 10.79 -19.34 -25.53
CA SER A 236 12.15 -18.83 -25.31
C SER A 236 12.34 -18.40 -23.85
N LEU A 237 11.31 -17.82 -23.25
CA LEU A 237 11.30 -17.51 -21.81
C LEU A 237 11.41 -18.78 -20.99
N LEU A 238 10.59 -19.80 -21.29
CA LEU A 238 10.61 -21.08 -20.59
C LEU A 238 12.01 -21.70 -20.60
N GLN A 239 12.66 -21.78 -21.78
CA GLN A 239 13.99 -22.35 -21.90
C GLN A 239 15.04 -21.64 -21.04
N ASN A 240 14.97 -20.30 -20.97
CA ASN A 240 15.88 -19.50 -20.16
C ASN A 240 15.62 -19.68 -18.66
N LEU A 241 14.35 -19.70 -18.27
CA LEU A 241 13.96 -19.85 -16.86
C LEU A 241 14.28 -21.25 -16.32
N VAL A 242 14.10 -22.31 -17.08
CA VAL A 242 14.46 -23.68 -16.69
C VAL A 242 15.98 -23.82 -16.43
N LYS A 243 16.80 -23.09 -17.18
CA LYS A 243 18.27 -23.06 -16.94
C LYS A 243 18.63 -22.28 -15.68
N LEU A 244 17.95 -21.17 -15.42
CA LEU A 244 18.19 -20.31 -14.24
C LEU A 244 17.65 -20.93 -12.95
N CYS A 245 16.50 -21.59 -13.06
CA CYS A 245 15.73 -22.17 -11.98
C CYS A 245 15.49 -23.67 -12.26
N PRO A 246 16.51 -24.54 -12.22
CA PRO A 246 16.30 -25.97 -12.40
C PRO A 246 15.34 -26.52 -11.32
N ASN A 247 14.75 -27.70 -11.59
CA ASN A 247 13.79 -28.29 -10.65
C ASN A 247 14.52 -28.96 -9.45
N GLN A 248 15.20 -28.14 -8.66
CA GLN A 248 15.98 -28.49 -7.49
C GLN A 248 15.78 -27.44 -6.40
N ASP A 249 15.75 -27.81 -5.14
CA ASP A 249 15.45 -26.92 -4.02
C ASP A 249 16.51 -25.82 -3.81
N ASP A 250 17.77 -26.13 -4.11
CA ASP A 250 18.87 -25.16 -4.02
C ASP A 250 18.75 -23.99 -4.97
N SER A 251 17.96 -24.12 -6.04
CA SER A 251 17.67 -23.05 -6.99
C SER A 251 16.53 -22.12 -6.57
N ASP A 252 15.80 -22.42 -5.52
CA ASP A 252 14.60 -21.68 -5.11
C ASP A 252 14.85 -20.21 -4.81
N THR A 253 16.02 -19.89 -4.31
CA THR A 253 16.44 -18.53 -3.99
C THR A 253 17.11 -17.79 -5.16
N ASN A 254 17.37 -18.45 -6.30
CA ASN A 254 17.87 -17.77 -7.48
C ASN A 254 16.88 -16.69 -7.92
N LEU A 255 17.40 -15.63 -8.53
CA LEU A 255 16.61 -14.46 -8.88
C LEU A 255 16.43 -14.35 -10.38
N ALA A 256 15.18 -14.19 -10.83
CA ALA A 256 14.83 -13.83 -12.20
C ALA A 256 14.27 -12.39 -12.22
N PRO A 257 14.62 -11.58 -13.23
CA PRO A 257 14.02 -10.26 -13.39
C PRO A 257 12.52 -10.39 -13.71
N LEU A 258 11.69 -9.56 -13.08
CA LEU A 258 10.25 -9.47 -13.37
C LEU A 258 10.03 -8.96 -14.80
N ASP A 259 10.85 -7.97 -15.20
CA ASP A 259 10.96 -7.50 -16.58
C ASP A 259 12.37 -7.76 -17.11
N ARG A 260 12.48 -8.60 -18.15
CA ARG A 260 13.75 -8.93 -18.78
C ARG A 260 14.30 -7.84 -19.71
N VAL A 261 13.45 -6.92 -20.14
CA VAL A 261 13.80 -5.89 -21.14
C VAL A 261 14.36 -4.66 -20.45
N THR A 262 13.66 -4.18 -19.41
CA THR A 262 14.00 -2.94 -18.70
C THR A 262 14.06 -3.16 -17.17
N THR A 263 14.80 -4.16 -16.75
CA THR A 263 14.83 -4.73 -15.37
C THR A 263 14.90 -3.74 -14.24
N ASN A 264 15.57 -2.59 -14.43
CA ASN A 264 15.78 -1.56 -13.40
C ASN A 264 15.11 -0.22 -13.74
N THR A 265 14.24 -0.20 -14.74
CA THR A 265 13.52 1.00 -15.17
C THR A 265 12.03 0.85 -14.89
N PHE A 266 11.42 1.82 -14.26
CA PHE A 266 9.98 1.85 -14.11
C PHE A 266 9.35 2.40 -15.39
N ASP A 267 8.72 1.51 -16.18
CA ASP A 267 8.06 1.85 -17.45
C ASP A 267 6.82 0.97 -17.68
N ASN A 268 6.34 0.85 -18.91
CA ASN A 268 5.17 0.04 -19.24
C ASN A 268 5.51 -1.26 -19.99
N MET A 269 6.77 -1.68 -20.01
CA MET A 269 7.20 -2.90 -20.73
C MET A 269 6.59 -4.16 -20.11
N TYR A 270 6.30 -4.15 -18.80
CA TYR A 270 5.55 -5.18 -18.10
C TYR A 270 4.27 -5.61 -18.86
N TYR A 271 3.48 -4.65 -19.34
CA TYR A 271 2.24 -4.96 -20.07
C TYR A 271 2.51 -5.54 -21.47
N THR A 272 3.62 -5.17 -22.08
CA THR A 272 4.07 -5.78 -23.34
C THR A 272 4.48 -7.23 -23.11
N ASN A 273 5.17 -7.51 -22.01
CA ASN A 273 5.57 -8.86 -21.64
C ASN A 273 4.36 -9.77 -21.42
N ILE A 274 3.32 -9.28 -20.72
CA ILE A 274 2.07 -10.02 -20.53
C ILE A 274 1.40 -10.35 -21.87
N MET A 275 1.28 -9.38 -22.75
CA MET A 275 0.66 -9.58 -24.08
C MET A 275 1.43 -10.57 -24.97
N ASN A 276 2.73 -10.72 -24.71
CA ASN A 276 3.61 -11.66 -25.43
C ASN A 276 3.77 -13.00 -24.67
N ASN A 277 2.92 -13.30 -23.70
CA ASN A 277 3.01 -14.49 -22.84
C ASN A 277 4.36 -14.63 -22.12
N SER A 278 5.01 -13.52 -21.85
CA SER A 278 6.34 -13.41 -21.26
C SER A 278 6.33 -12.82 -19.86
N ALA A 279 5.18 -12.77 -19.19
CA ALA A 279 5.11 -12.46 -17.77
C ALA A 279 5.76 -13.56 -16.94
N LEU A 280 6.50 -13.18 -15.88
CA LEU A 280 7.21 -14.14 -15.04
C LEU A 280 6.26 -14.89 -14.11
N LEU A 281 5.40 -14.17 -13.38
CA LEU A 281 4.49 -14.75 -12.38
C LEU A 281 3.19 -15.22 -13.02
N GLN A 282 2.58 -16.25 -12.42
CA GLN A 282 1.25 -16.72 -12.81
C GLN A 282 0.20 -15.62 -12.61
N SER A 283 0.26 -14.90 -11.49
CA SER A 283 -0.64 -13.80 -11.19
C SER A 283 -0.59 -12.67 -12.21
N ASP A 284 0.59 -12.39 -12.80
CA ASP A 284 0.75 -11.38 -13.84
C ASP A 284 0.08 -11.81 -15.15
N GLN A 285 0.35 -13.05 -15.58
CA GLN A 285 -0.23 -13.58 -16.82
C GLN A 285 -1.75 -13.73 -16.71
N ALA A 286 -2.26 -14.00 -15.50
CA ALA A 286 -3.69 -14.13 -15.21
C ALA A 286 -4.49 -12.84 -15.47
N LEU A 287 -3.86 -11.67 -15.57
CA LEU A 287 -4.52 -10.42 -15.93
C LEU A 287 -5.20 -10.46 -17.31
N LEU A 288 -4.81 -11.37 -18.19
CA LEU A 288 -5.49 -11.59 -19.48
C LEU A 288 -6.76 -12.45 -19.34
N GLY A 289 -7.00 -13.09 -18.21
CA GLY A 289 -8.14 -13.98 -17.98
C GLY A 289 -9.47 -13.25 -17.71
N ASP A 290 -9.47 -11.94 -17.48
CA ASP A 290 -10.66 -11.12 -17.28
C ASP A 290 -10.69 -9.97 -18.30
N SER A 291 -11.84 -9.71 -18.90
CA SER A 291 -11.98 -8.74 -19.99
C SER A 291 -11.62 -7.31 -19.58
N THR A 292 -11.87 -6.93 -18.33
CA THR A 292 -11.54 -5.59 -17.80
C THR A 292 -10.03 -5.44 -17.66
N THR A 293 -9.37 -6.38 -16.97
CA THR A 293 -7.91 -6.32 -16.76
C THR A 293 -7.15 -6.52 -18.07
N ALA A 294 -7.59 -7.41 -18.98
CA ALA A 294 -7.01 -7.58 -20.31
C ALA A 294 -7.08 -6.30 -21.15
N SER A 295 -8.22 -5.58 -21.11
CA SER A 295 -8.38 -4.29 -21.77
C SER A 295 -7.41 -3.24 -21.22
N LEU A 296 -7.22 -3.20 -19.90
CA LEU A 296 -6.28 -2.29 -19.23
C LEU A 296 -4.82 -2.65 -19.59
N VAL A 297 -4.45 -3.92 -19.59
CA VAL A 297 -3.13 -4.40 -20.05
C VAL A 297 -2.84 -3.90 -21.46
N ASN A 298 -3.78 -4.11 -22.41
CA ASN A 298 -3.62 -3.64 -23.78
C ASN A 298 -3.58 -2.11 -23.90
N TYR A 299 -4.31 -1.39 -23.03
CA TYR A 299 -4.31 0.06 -22.98
C TYR A 299 -2.96 0.59 -22.46
N TYR A 300 -2.50 0.12 -21.31
CA TYR A 300 -1.25 0.61 -20.69
C TYR A 300 0.00 0.23 -21.49
N ARG A 301 -0.01 -0.91 -22.18
CA ARG A 301 1.05 -1.27 -23.13
C ARG A 301 1.29 -0.18 -24.19
N LYS A 302 0.22 0.49 -24.62
CA LYS A 302 0.28 1.52 -25.68
C LYS A 302 0.54 2.92 -25.14
N TRP A 303 0.18 3.19 -23.87
CA TRP A 303 0.10 4.54 -23.34
C TRP A 303 0.80 4.66 -21.97
N THR A 304 2.14 4.77 -22.00
CA THR A 304 2.96 4.91 -20.78
C THR A 304 2.48 6.05 -19.88
N VAL A 305 2.15 7.22 -20.46
CA VAL A 305 1.68 8.39 -19.70
C VAL A 305 0.39 8.07 -18.93
N MET A 306 -0.51 7.29 -19.52
CA MET A 306 -1.77 6.89 -18.87
C MET A 306 -1.53 5.88 -17.75
N PHE A 307 -0.61 4.92 -17.98
CA PHE A 307 -0.16 4.03 -16.90
C PHE A 307 0.42 4.83 -15.74
N PHE A 308 1.34 5.75 -16.00
CA PHE A 308 1.98 6.56 -14.97
C PHE A 308 0.98 7.39 -14.16
N ARG A 309 0.02 8.03 -14.84
CA ARG A 309 -1.04 8.78 -14.19
C ARG A 309 -1.89 7.90 -13.28
N ASP A 310 -2.34 6.77 -13.79
CA ASP A 310 -3.24 5.87 -13.07
C ASP A 310 -2.49 5.15 -11.94
N PHE A 311 -1.20 4.82 -12.13
CA PHE A 311 -0.34 4.28 -11.08
C PHE A 311 -0.19 5.26 -9.91
N ALA A 312 0.07 6.53 -10.18
CA ALA A 312 0.15 7.57 -9.16
C ALA A 312 -1.16 7.66 -8.33
N VAL A 313 -2.32 7.62 -9.00
CA VAL A 313 -3.63 7.63 -8.34
C VAL A 313 -3.85 6.37 -7.50
N SER A 314 -3.51 5.19 -8.03
CA SER A 314 -3.67 3.92 -7.30
C SER A 314 -2.71 3.84 -6.10
N MET A 315 -1.49 4.35 -6.22
CA MET A 315 -0.54 4.44 -5.11
C MET A 315 -1.02 5.40 -4.01
N GLU A 316 -1.67 6.50 -4.35
CA GLU A 316 -2.29 7.37 -3.36
C GLU A 316 -3.46 6.67 -2.65
N LYS A 317 -4.34 5.95 -3.39
CA LYS A 317 -5.42 5.15 -2.80
C LYS A 317 -4.84 4.08 -1.85
N MET A 318 -3.83 3.32 -2.29
CA MET A 318 -3.17 2.32 -1.46
C MET A 318 -2.58 2.93 -0.20
N GLY A 319 -1.90 4.07 -0.31
CA GLY A 319 -1.32 4.80 0.83
C GLY A 319 -2.34 5.35 1.84
N ARG A 320 -3.64 5.20 1.60
CA ARG A 320 -4.72 5.58 2.53
C ARG A 320 -5.36 4.39 3.25
N ILE A 321 -4.93 3.16 2.96
CA ILE A 321 -5.49 1.96 3.58
C ILE A 321 -5.13 1.93 5.06
N GLY A 322 -6.13 1.86 5.94
CA GLY A 322 -5.97 1.61 7.37
C GLY A 322 -5.08 2.59 8.13
N VAL A 323 -4.94 3.83 7.65
CA VAL A 323 -4.04 4.82 8.26
C VAL A 323 -4.44 5.21 9.67
N LEU A 324 -3.48 5.28 10.57
CA LEU A 324 -3.61 5.89 11.88
C LEU A 324 -3.26 7.37 11.79
N THR A 325 -4.03 8.23 12.50
CA THR A 325 -3.85 9.68 12.46
C THR A 325 -4.26 10.32 13.78
N GLY A 326 -3.99 11.61 13.98
CA GLY A 326 -4.37 12.36 15.18
C GLY A 326 -3.76 11.81 16.47
N SER A 327 -4.57 11.25 17.36
CA SER A 327 -4.13 10.65 18.64
C SER A 327 -3.92 9.14 18.56
N GLN A 328 -4.20 8.50 17.42
CA GLN A 328 -4.01 7.06 17.23
C GLN A 328 -2.52 6.75 17.04
N GLY A 329 -2.07 5.55 17.46
CA GLY A 329 -0.69 5.12 17.28
C GLY A 329 0.33 6.09 17.90
N GLN A 330 1.54 6.10 17.36
CA GLN A 330 2.66 6.89 17.90
C GLN A 330 3.55 7.47 16.77
N ILE A 331 4.57 8.23 17.12
CA ILE A 331 5.70 8.54 16.25
C ILE A 331 6.90 7.77 16.81
N ARG A 332 7.27 6.68 16.18
CA ARG A 332 8.41 5.88 16.63
C ARG A 332 9.73 6.64 16.40
N THR A 333 10.63 6.59 17.36
CA THR A 333 12.00 7.12 17.22
C THR A 333 12.93 6.09 16.58
N ASN A 334 12.58 4.81 16.72
CA ASN A 334 13.20 3.67 16.03
C ASN A 334 12.09 2.89 15.29
N CYS A 335 12.19 2.77 13.96
CA CYS A 335 11.14 2.10 13.18
C CYS A 335 11.01 0.60 13.49
N ARG A 336 12.01 -0.01 14.15
CA ARG A 336 12.03 -1.43 14.48
C ARG A 336 11.32 -1.78 15.78
N ALA A 337 10.99 -0.80 16.62
CA ALA A 337 10.44 -1.03 17.94
C ALA A 337 9.30 -0.04 18.26
N VAL A 338 8.38 -0.48 19.09
CA VAL A 338 7.40 0.39 19.75
C VAL A 338 8.12 1.23 20.79
N ASN A 339 7.78 2.54 20.94
CA ASN A 339 8.38 3.44 21.93
C ASN A 339 8.09 2.98 23.35
#